data_015077e8a88d0009cffc89c4785f5508
#
_entry.id   015077e8a88d0009cffc89c4785f5508
#
_cell.length_a   1.000
_cell.length_b   1.000
_cell.length_c   1.000
_cell.angle_alpha   90.00
_cell.angle_beta   90.00
_cell.angle_gamma   90.00
#
_symmetry.space_group_name_H-M   'P 1'
#
loop_
_entity.id
_entity.type
_entity.pdbx_description
1 polymer ?
#
loop_
_entity_poly.entity_id
_entity_poly.type
_entity_poly.pdbx_seq_one_letter_code
_entity_poly.pdbx_strand_id
1 'polypeptide(L)'
;VRKHLSMIKGGKLVQNMNCDGCALVMSDVVSNDLSVISSGCTYNDNTTFSDAIKIITKYSLRKKLPKKVITHLKRGLNTKTMQPNRLTIKNKIIATNQDCLNVMVLKSRRLGFTTKVYSPV
;
A
#
# COMPACT_ATOMS: atom_id res chain seq x y z
N VAL A 1 -4.33 8.92 -3.14
CA VAL A 1 -5.31 8.93 -4.24
C VAL A 1 -5.77 7.52 -4.62
N ARG A 2 -4.85 6.56 -4.96
CA ARG A 2 -5.22 5.19 -5.43
C ARG A 2 -6.16 4.45 -4.48
N LYS A 3 -5.96 4.53 -3.17
CA LYS A 3 -6.80 3.88 -2.16
C LYS A 3 -8.25 4.35 -2.23
N HIS A 4 -8.47 5.63 -2.51
CA HIS A 4 -9.81 6.23 -2.62
C HIS A 4 -10.53 5.95 -3.94
N LEU A 5 -9.84 5.38 -4.93
CA LEU A 5 -10.40 4.96 -6.22
C LEU A 5 -10.61 3.45 -6.32
N SER A 6 -10.08 2.69 -5.37
CA SER A 6 -10.11 1.22 -5.39
C SER A 6 -11.18 0.67 -4.46
N MET A 7 -11.77 -0.46 -4.84
CA MET A 7 -12.71 -1.23 -4.01
C MET A 7 -12.03 -2.14 -3.00
N ILE A 8 -10.71 -2.38 -3.12
CA ILE A 8 -9.98 -3.32 -2.27
C ILE A 8 -8.83 -2.70 -1.48
N LYS A 9 -8.26 -1.57 -1.95
CA LYS A 9 -7.10 -0.92 -1.32
C LYS A 9 -7.51 -0.11 -0.09
N GLY A 10 -6.54 0.13 0.81
CA GLY A 10 -6.78 0.90 2.04
C GLY A 10 -7.68 0.16 3.04
N GLY A 11 -7.46 -1.15 3.22
CA GLY A 11 -8.22 -1.99 4.16
C GLY A 11 -9.57 -2.48 3.64
N LYS A 12 -9.99 -2.06 2.45
CA LYS A 12 -11.32 -2.38 1.93
C LYS A 12 -11.50 -3.86 1.56
N LEU A 13 -10.41 -4.56 1.23
CA LEU A 13 -10.47 -5.99 0.91
C LEU A 13 -11.10 -6.81 2.04
N VAL A 14 -10.80 -6.44 3.27
CA VAL A 14 -11.21 -7.20 4.47
C VAL A 14 -12.44 -6.63 5.19
N GLN A 15 -13.02 -5.54 4.68
CA GLN A 15 -14.15 -4.87 5.35
C GLN A 15 -15.44 -5.70 5.41
N ASN A 16 -15.64 -6.55 4.42
CA ASN A 16 -16.83 -7.39 4.32
C ASN A 16 -16.55 -8.85 4.75
N MET A 17 -15.40 -9.11 5.38
CA MET A 17 -15.13 -10.42 5.97
C MET A 17 -15.92 -10.60 7.25
N ASN A 18 -16.34 -11.83 7.50
CA ASN A 18 -17.10 -12.23 8.70
C ASN A 18 -16.26 -13.07 9.68
N CYS A 19 -14.96 -13.16 9.46
CA CYS A 19 -14.02 -13.91 10.29
C CYS A 19 -12.69 -13.18 10.42
N ASP A 20 -11.96 -13.45 11.48
CA ASP A 20 -10.58 -13.02 11.65
C ASP A 20 -9.69 -13.65 10.57
N GLY A 21 -8.59 -13.01 10.26
CA GLY A 21 -7.73 -13.44 9.17
C GLY A 21 -6.24 -13.19 9.41
N CYS A 22 -5.43 -13.84 8.58
CA CYS A 22 -4.00 -13.58 8.51
C CYS A 22 -3.60 -13.27 7.06
N ALA A 23 -2.96 -12.12 6.85
CA ALA A 23 -2.39 -11.74 5.57
C ALA A 23 -0.88 -12.00 5.60
N LEU A 24 -0.40 -12.88 4.73
CA LEU A 24 1.02 -13.10 4.49
C LEU A 24 1.47 -12.13 3.40
N VAL A 25 2.43 -11.28 3.73
CA VAL A 25 2.83 -10.14 2.89
C VAL A 25 4.29 -10.31 2.46
N MET A 26 4.55 -10.20 1.16
CA MET A 26 5.89 -10.02 0.63
C MET A 26 6.08 -8.54 0.28
N SER A 27 7.23 -7.97 0.69
CA SER A 27 7.49 -6.53 0.56
C SER A 27 8.69 -6.25 -0.32
N ASP A 28 8.49 -5.41 -1.33
CA ASP A 28 9.52 -4.73 -2.10
C ASP A 28 9.69 -3.25 -1.68
N VAL A 29 8.94 -2.83 -0.66
CA VAL A 29 8.97 -1.46 -0.13
C VAL A 29 10.09 -1.34 0.90
N VAL A 30 10.96 -0.35 0.72
CA VAL A 30 12.15 -0.14 1.57
C VAL A 30 11.79 0.00 3.06
N SER A 31 10.72 0.71 3.38
CA SER A 31 10.25 0.93 4.76
C SER A 31 9.45 -0.24 5.35
N ASN A 32 9.10 -1.24 4.54
CA ASN A 32 8.15 -2.30 4.91
C ASN A 32 6.82 -1.78 5.47
N ASP A 33 6.42 -0.56 5.10
CA ASP A 33 5.16 0.04 5.57
C ASP A 33 3.96 -0.68 4.94
N LEU A 34 3.20 -1.38 5.78
CA LEU A 34 1.99 -2.11 5.38
C LEU A 34 0.96 -1.24 4.69
N SER A 35 0.92 0.06 5.00
CA SER A 35 0.01 1.00 4.34
C SER A 35 0.41 1.28 2.90
N VAL A 36 1.67 1.07 2.54
CA VAL A 36 2.24 1.31 1.21
C VAL A 36 2.25 0.04 0.37
N ILE A 37 2.63 -1.10 0.97
CA ILE A 37 2.70 -2.41 0.31
C ILE A 37 1.33 -2.73 -0.30
N SER A 38 1.29 -2.95 -1.62
CA SER A 38 0.06 -3.18 -2.40
C SER A 38 -1.03 -2.12 -2.16
N SER A 39 -0.66 -0.95 -1.63
CA SER A 39 -1.55 0.12 -1.15
C SER A 39 -2.45 -0.30 0.01
N GLY A 40 -1.97 -1.20 0.87
CA GLY A 40 -2.62 -1.58 2.12
C GLY A 40 -3.97 -2.26 1.93
N CYS A 41 -4.06 -3.35 1.14
CA CYS A 41 -5.34 -4.02 0.91
C CYS A 41 -5.99 -4.55 2.20
N THR A 42 -5.16 -5.00 3.15
CA THR A 42 -5.57 -5.56 4.44
C THR A 42 -5.23 -4.66 5.63
N TYR A 43 -4.72 -3.45 5.35
CA TYR A 43 -4.27 -2.49 6.35
C TYR A 43 -5.04 -1.19 6.24
N ASN A 44 -5.53 -0.68 7.36
CA ASN A 44 -6.36 0.52 7.39
C ASN A 44 -5.67 1.75 6.79
N ASP A 45 -6.44 2.54 6.06
CA ASP A 45 -5.98 3.78 5.46
C ASP A 45 -6.32 4.97 6.37
N ASN A 46 -5.29 5.66 6.82
CA ASN A 46 -5.44 6.88 7.61
C ASN A 46 -5.59 8.14 6.74
N THR A 47 -5.51 8.01 5.40
CA THR A 47 -5.69 9.13 4.49
C THR A 47 -7.16 9.36 4.15
N THR A 48 -7.50 10.59 3.79
CA THR A 48 -8.87 11.03 3.51
C THR A 48 -9.07 11.37 2.04
N PHE A 49 -10.34 11.46 1.60
CA PHE A 49 -10.68 12.00 0.28
C PHE A 49 -10.19 13.45 0.13
N SER A 50 -10.17 14.23 1.22
CA SER A 50 -9.60 15.59 1.23
C SER A 50 -8.12 15.57 0.87
N ASP A 51 -7.34 14.65 1.45
CA ASP A 51 -5.92 14.54 1.14
C ASP A 51 -5.68 14.13 -0.31
N ALA A 52 -6.50 13.24 -0.84
CA ALA A 52 -6.45 12.89 -2.26
C ALA A 52 -6.69 14.10 -3.17
N ILE A 53 -7.65 14.96 -2.84
CA ILE A 53 -7.94 16.18 -3.59
C ILE A 53 -6.81 17.20 -3.44
N LYS A 54 -6.24 17.38 -2.23
CA LYS A 54 -5.08 18.25 -2.02
C LYS A 54 -3.90 17.85 -2.91
N ILE A 55 -3.62 16.55 -3.04
CA ILE A 55 -2.55 16.03 -3.92
C ILE A 55 -2.85 16.39 -5.39
N ILE A 56 -4.07 16.17 -5.87
CA ILE A 56 -4.46 16.49 -7.24
C ILE A 56 -4.28 18.00 -7.52
N THR A 57 -4.63 18.84 -6.55
CA THR A 57 -4.46 20.30 -6.67
C THR A 57 -2.98 20.68 -6.65
N LYS A 58 -2.21 20.16 -5.69
CA LYS A 58 -0.77 20.45 -5.54
C LYS A 58 0.02 20.18 -6.82
N TYR A 59 -0.28 19.07 -7.50
CA TYR A 59 0.41 18.68 -8.73
C TYR A 59 -0.33 19.08 -10.02
N SER A 60 -1.34 19.96 -9.93
CA SER A 60 -2.12 20.48 -11.07
C SER A 60 -2.68 19.38 -11.99
N LEU A 61 -3.05 18.22 -11.41
CA LEU A 61 -3.50 17.05 -12.17
C LEU A 61 -4.95 17.12 -12.62
N ARG A 62 -5.72 18.11 -12.19
CA ARG A 62 -7.17 18.22 -12.44
C ARG A 62 -7.54 18.16 -13.93
N LYS A 63 -6.73 18.79 -14.80
CA LYS A 63 -6.95 18.77 -16.26
C LYS A 63 -6.45 17.48 -16.91
N LYS A 64 -5.56 16.73 -16.26
CA LYS A 64 -4.94 15.50 -16.78
C LYS A 64 -5.72 14.23 -16.39
N LEU A 65 -6.66 14.33 -15.47
CA LEU A 65 -7.43 13.20 -14.98
C LEU A 65 -8.83 13.18 -15.60
N PRO A 66 -9.41 11.98 -15.82
CA PRO A 66 -10.79 11.84 -16.27
C PRO A 66 -11.76 12.55 -15.31
N LYS A 67 -12.79 13.20 -15.84
CA LYS A 67 -13.82 13.90 -15.03
C LYS A 67 -14.48 12.98 -14.00
N LYS A 68 -14.69 11.69 -14.34
CA LYS A 68 -15.29 10.69 -13.45
C LYS A 68 -14.45 10.50 -12.17
N VAL A 69 -13.12 10.52 -12.26
CA VAL A 69 -12.22 10.41 -11.11
C VAL A 69 -12.41 11.59 -10.16
N ILE A 70 -12.41 12.79 -10.69
CA ILE A 70 -12.59 14.03 -9.89
C ILE A 70 -13.97 14.03 -9.21
N THR A 71 -15.02 13.64 -9.95
CA THR A 71 -16.39 13.56 -9.40
C THR A 71 -16.48 12.54 -8.28
N HIS A 72 -15.87 11.35 -8.45
CA HIS A 72 -15.84 10.31 -7.42
C HIS A 72 -15.15 10.79 -6.14
N LEU A 73 -13.98 11.40 -6.25
CA LEU A 73 -13.23 11.91 -5.09
C LEU A 73 -13.99 13.03 -4.37
N LYS A 74 -14.67 13.90 -5.10
CA LYS A 74 -15.52 14.96 -4.51
C LYS A 74 -16.74 14.39 -3.77
N ARG A 75 -17.40 13.37 -4.33
CA ARG A 75 -18.50 12.67 -3.64
C ARG A 75 -18.03 12.04 -2.33
N GLY A 76 -16.81 11.47 -2.33
CA GLY A 76 -16.20 10.89 -1.15
C GLY A 76 -15.99 11.86 0.02
N LEU A 77 -15.88 13.18 -0.22
CA LEU A 77 -15.79 14.18 0.85
C LEU A 77 -17.01 14.18 1.79
N ASN A 78 -18.17 13.80 1.27
CA ASN A 78 -19.43 13.75 2.01
C ASN A 78 -19.72 12.37 2.60
N THR A 79 -18.84 11.38 2.37
CA THR A 79 -18.98 10.07 2.98
C THR A 79 -18.31 10.05 4.35
N LYS A 80 -18.97 9.42 5.32
CA LYS A 80 -18.37 9.19 6.63
C LYS A 80 -17.07 8.38 6.44
N THR A 81 -16.04 8.76 7.19
CA THR A 81 -14.79 7.99 7.26
C THR A 81 -15.14 6.54 7.57
N MET A 82 -14.54 5.62 6.82
CA MET A 82 -14.79 4.20 7.01
C MET A 82 -14.46 3.82 8.45
N GLN A 83 -15.40 3.14 9.09
CA GLN A 83 -15.17 2.59 10.42
C GLN A 83 -14.07 1.51 10.32
N PRO A 84 -13.13 1.47 11.29
CA PRO A 84 -12.17 0.38 11.34
C PRO A 84 -12.92 -0.94 11.39
N ASN A 85 -12.37 -1.94 10.70
CA ASN A 85 -12.94 -3.29 10.74
C ASN A 85 -12.94 -3.80 12.19
N ARG A 86 -14.04 -4.39 12.63
CA ARG A 86 -14.17 -5.02 13.97
C ARG A 86 -13.35 -6.31 14.07
N LEU A 87 -12.99 -6.89 12.95
CA LEU A 87 -12.24 -8.15 12.87
C LEU A 87 -10.74 -7.91 13.00
N THR A 88 -10.06 -8.88 13.58
CA THR A 88 -8.61 -8.85 13.73
C THR A 88 -7.94 -9.43 12.49
N ILE A 89 -7.32 -8.57 11.68
CA ILE A 89 -6.49 -9.02 10.57
C ILE A 89 -5.03 -8.89 10.96
N LYS A 90 -4.36 -10.03 11.17
CA LYS A 90 -2.93 -10.09 11.45
C LYS A 90 -2.16 -10.00 10.13
N ASN A 91 -1.43 -8.91 9.94
CA ASN A 91 -0.53 -8.77 8.78
C ASN A 91 0.87 -9.23 9.19
N LYS A 92 1.42 -10.24 8.50
CA LYS A 92 2.75 -10.79 8.73
C LYS A 92 3.59 -10.65 7.48
N ILE A 93 4.66 -9.85 7.55
CA ILE A 93 5.65 -9.78 6.47
C ILE A 93 6.49 -11.06 6.54
N ILE A 94 6.51 -11.84 5.47
CA ILE A 94 7.17 -13.14 5.37
C ILE A 94 8.42 -13.11 4.49
N ALA A 95 8.56 -12.10 3.64
CA ALA A 95 9.75 -11.86 2.83
C ALA A 95 9.87 -10.37 2.52
N THR A 96 11.10 -9.90 2.50
CA THR A 96 11.43 -8.50 2.20
C THR A 96 12.45 -8.43 1.06
N ASN A 97 12.63 -7.24 0.49
CA ASN A 97 13.71 -7.00 -0.47
C ASN A 97 15.09 -7.28 0.15
N GLN A 98 15.27 -6.98 1.45
CA GLN A 98 16.52 -7.26 2.15
C GLN A 98 16.83 -8.77 2.24
N ASP A 99 15.80 -9.59 2.46
CA ASP A 99 15.98 -11.05 2.48
C ASP A 99 16.43 -11.56 1.11
N CYS A 100 15.83 -11.07 0.03
CA CYS A 100 16.24 -11.39 -1.33
C CYS A 100 17.69 -10.98 -1.59
N LEU A 101 18.08 -9.75 -1.22
CA LEU A 101 19.43 -9.24 -1.39
C LEU A 101 20.45 -10.11 -0.62
N ASN A 102 20.15 -10.49 0.61
CA ASN A 102 21.01 -11.34 1.43
C ASN A 102 21.27 -12.69 0.75
N VAL A 103 20.22 -13.34 0.23
CA VAL A 103 20.34 -14.62 -0.48
C VAL A 103 21.14 -14.45 -1.78
N MET A 104 20.91 -13.37 -2.54
CA MET A 104 21.66 -13.07 -3.76
C MET A 104 23.15 -12.87 -3.48
N VAL A 105 23.52 -12.15 -2.42
CA VAL A 105 24.92 -11.95 -2.00
C VAL A 105 25.57 -13.29 -1.65
N LEU A 106 24.90 -14.11 -0.85
CA LEU A 106 25.41 -15.42 -0.46
C LEU A 106 25.64 -16.32 -1.68
N LYS A 107 24.67 -16.35 -2.60
CA LYS A 107 24.79 -17.16 -3.82
C LYS A 107 25.91 -16.68 -4.73
N SER A 108 26.04 -15.37 -4.93
CA SER A 108 27.10 -14.78 -5.75
C SER A 108 28.49 -15.09 -5.20
N ARG A 109 28.67 -14.95 -3.88
CA ARG A 109 29.96 -15.29 -3.23
C ARG A 109 30.31 -16.77 -3.38
N ARG A 110 29.35 -17.68 -3.26
CA ARG A 110 29.57 -19.13 -3.50
C ARG A 110 29.97 -19.44 -4.94
N LEU A 111 29.59 -18.58 -5.90
CA LEU A 111 29.96 -18.67 -7.30
C LEU A 111 31.31 -17.95 -7.61
N GLY A 112 32.03 -17.46 -6.61
CA GLY A 112 33.31 -16.80 -6.77
C GLY A 112 33.25 -15.31 -7.10
N PHE A 113 32.09 -14.66 -7.07
CA PHE A 113 31.94 -13.24 -7.35
C PHE A 113 32.20 -12.39 -6.11
N THR A 114 32.90 -11.27 -6.27
CA THR A 114 32.93 -10.19 -5.27
C THR A 114 31.63 -9.37 -5.39
N THR A 115 30.90 -9.24 -4.29
CA THR A 115 29.62 -8.56 -4.29
C THR A 115 29.63 -7.28 -3.47
N LYS A 116 29.05 -6.23 -4.02
CA LYS A 116 28.80 -4.97 -3.32
C LYS A 116 27.30 -4.69 -3.37
N VAL A 117 26.71 -4.47 -2.20
CA VAL A 117 25.30 -4.10 -2.07
C VAL A 117 25.22 -2.59 -1.91
N TYR A 118 24.43 -1.94 -2.75
CA TYR A 118 24.07 -0.54 -2.59
C TYR A 118 22.73 -0.51 -1.85
N SER A 119 22.73 0.08 -0.66
CA SER A 119 21.48 0.33 0.05
C SER A 119 20.63 1.34 -0.74
N PRO A 120 19.35 1.11 -0.93
CA PRO A 120 18.48 2.16 -1.46
C PRO A 120 18.51 3.33 -0.46
N VAL A 121 18.74 4.51 -0.99
CA VAL A 121 18.74 5.79 -0.24
C VAL A 121 17.30 6.16 0.10
#